data_f9e6c88132027185f830ea4c82ffde5b
#
_entry.id   f9e6c88132027185f830ea4c82ffde5b
#
_cell.length_a   1.000
_cell.length_b   1.000
_cell.length_c   1.000
_cell.angle_alpha   90.00
_cell.angle_beta   90.00
_cell.angle_gamma   90.00
#
_symmetry.space_group_name_H-M   'P 1'
#
loop_
_entity.id
_entity.type
_entity.pdbx_description
1 polymer ?
#
loop_
_entity_poly.entity_id
_entity_poly.type
_entity_poly.pdbx_seq_one_letter_code
_entity_poly.pdbx_strand_id
1 'polypeptide(L)'
;MKTRKINKAIAYALIIITISLTVYYISSSDDGESINCTSAFSIVNGDEEFSFSVTFFASDGDGLMTFNGNSGNSKDNISIRKYITYVKNKNNIYIFRSSSTNVRSSATALPERFDEIMPPFFTEISKEDRFIIKILKIKQGSWVFMSTNTPYFICENNNG
;
A
#
# COMPACT_ATOMS: atom_id res chain seq x y z
N MET A 1 40.94 28.96 -38.85
CA MET A 1 41.20 28.52 -37.46
C MET A 1 40.00 28.75 -36.50
N LYS A 2 39.07 29.65 -36.80
CA LYS A 2 37.90 30.02 -35.98
C LYS A 2 36.77 28.94 -35.96
N THR A 3 36.50 28.28 -37.08
CA THR A 3 35.43 27.27 -37.23
C THR A 3 35.68 26.00 -36.41
N ARG A 4 36.92 25.58 -36.25
CA ARG A 4 37.28 24.36 -35.48
C ARG A 4 37.08 24.51 -33.97
N LYS A 5 37.13 25.74 -33.43
CA LYS A 5 36.84 26.06 -32.01
C LYS A 5 35.33 26.08 -31.76
N ILE A 6 34.53 26.59 -32.70
CA ILE A 6 33.07 26.65 -32.61
C ILE A 6 32.48 25.23 -32.60
N ASN A 7 32.98 24.33 -33.45
CA ASN A 7 32.50 22.95 -33.50
C ASN A 7 32.77 22.19 -32.17
N LYS A 8 33.93 22.46 -31.55
CA LYS A 8 34.22 21.86 -30.23
C LYS A 8 33.31 22.38 -29.14
N ALA A 9 33.00 23.66 -29.11
CA ALA A 9 32.09 24.27 -28.15
C ALA A 9 30.66 23.71 -28.27
N ILE A 10 30.17 23.52 -29.50
CA ILE A 10 28.87 22.90 -29.78
C ILE A 10 28.86 21.43 -29.33
N ALA A 11 29.93 20.67 -29.55
CA ALA A 11 30.02 19.29 -29.09
C ALA A 11 29.97 19.17 -27.59
N TYR A 12 30.69 20.04 -26.85
CA TYR A 12 30.60 20.05 -25.37
C TYR A 12 29.23 20.45 -24.86
N ALA A 13 28.57 21.44 -25.48
CA ALA A 13 27.21 21.82 -25.08
C ALA A 13 26.22 20.67 -25.27
N LEU A 14 26.30 19.92 -26.37
CA LEU A 14 25.46 18.74 -26.61
C LEU A 14 25.69 17.63 -25.56
N ILE A 15 26.96 17.37 -25.22
CA ILE A 15 27.28 16.38 -24.17
C ILE A 15 26.70 16.80 -22.81
N ILE A 16 26.80 18.05 -22.45
CA ILE A 16 26.23 18.56 -21.17
C ILE A 16 24.70 18.42 -21.18
N ILE A 17 24.05 18.76 -22.28
CA ILE A 17 22.59 18.63 -22.41
C ILE A 17 22.16 17.15 -22.31
N THR A 18 22.85 16.23 -22.98
CA THR A 18 22.50 14.81 -22.91
C THR A 18 22.71 14.25 -21.51
N ILE A 19 23.78 14.61 -20.81
CA ILE A 19 24.02 14.21 -19.42
C ILE A 19 22.94 14.77 -18.50
N SER A 20 22.57 16.04 -18.65
CA SER A 20 21.51 16.66 -17.84
C SER A 20 20.16 16.00 -18.07
N LEU A 21 19.81 15.66 -19.31
CA LEU A 21 18.58 14.94 -19.64
C LEU A 21 18.56 13.52 -19.07
N THR A 22 19.68 12.80 -19.15
CA THR A 22 19.75 11.45 -18.56
C THR A 22 19.66 11.47 -17.04
N VAL A 23 20.33 12.40 -16.36
CA VAL A 23 20.21 12.58 -14.92
C VAL A 23 18.80 12.97 -14.52
N TYR A 24 18.17 13.88 -15.27
CA TYR A 24 16.77 14.25 -15.04
C TYR A 24 15.83 13.06 -15.21
N TYR A 25 16.01 12.24 -16.25
CA TYR A 25 15.19 11.07 -16.51
C TYR A 25 15.35 9.98 -15.45
N ILE A 26 16.58 9.72 -15.00
CA ILE A 26 16.87 8.76 -13.92
C ILE A 26 16.32 9.28 -12.56
N SER A 27 16.47 10.56 -12.27
CA SER A 27 15.96 11.17 -11.03
C SER A 27 14.43 11.33 -11.03
N SER A 28 13.81 11.35 -12.21
CA SER A 28 12.34 11.44 -12.36
C SER A 28 11.67 10.07 -12.44
N SER A 29 12.43 8.99 -12.54
CA SER A 29 11.92 7.64 -12.34
C SER A 29 11.56 7.56 -10.85
N ASP A 30 10.28 7.75 -10.56
CA ASP A 30 9.70 7.44 -9.24
C ASP A 30 9.91 5.94 -9.04
N ASP A 31 10.99 5.57 -8.37
CA ASP A 31 11.27 4.18 -8.02
C ASP A 31 10.03 3.71 -7.29
N GLY A 32 9.28 2.82 -7.93
CA GLY A 32 8.02 2.32 -7.42
C GLY A 32 8.25 1.80 -6.00
N GLU A 33 7.94 2.66 -5.01
CA GLU A 33 8.16 2.34 -3.61
C GLU A 33 7.38 1.08 -3.27
N SER A 34 8.07 -0.03 -3.13
CA SER A 34 7.43 -1.25 -2.68
C SER A 34 7.09 -1.14 -1.20
N ILE A 35 5.88 -1.49 -0.86
CA ILE A 35 5.38 -1.57 0.52
C ILE A 35 5.30 -3.04 0.86
N ASN A 36 6.02 -3.46 1.88
CA ASN A 36 5.96 -4.82 2.42
C ASN A 36 5.95 -4.72 3.94
N CYS A 37 4.80 -4.94 4.54
CA CYS A 37 4.66 -4.73 5.97
C CYS A 37 3.56 -5.57 6.59
N THR A 38 3.63 -5.73 7.91
CA THR A 38 2.65 -6.43 8.73
C THR A 38 2.21 -5.53 9.89
N SER A 39 0.95 -5.62 10.25
CA SER A 39 0.36 -4.98 11.42
C SER A 39 -0.41 -6.00 12.23
N ALA A 40 -0.38 -5.88 13.55
CA ALA A 40 -1.24 -6.64 14.45
C ALA A 40 -1.95 -5.67 15.41
N PHE A 41 -3.23 -5.87 15.61
CA PHE A 41 -4.04 -5.07 16.51
C PHE A 41 -5.19 -5.87 17.08
N SER A 42 -5.73 -5.42 18.22
CA SER A 42 -6.93 -5.99 18.81
C SER A 42 -8.03 -4.94 18.88
N ILE A 43 -9.26 -5.39 18.74
CA ILE A 43 -10.45 -4.58 18.92
C ILE A 43 -11.25 -5.21 20.07
N VAL A 44 -11.58 -4.41 21.07
CA VAL A 44 -12.43 -4.81 22.19
C VAL A 44 -13.82 -4.24 21.95
N ASN A 45 -14.82 -5.13 21.90
CA ASN A 45 -16.22 -4.77 21.75
C ASN A 45 -17.04 -5.43 22.87
N GLY A 46 -17.33 -4.65 23.90
CA GLY A 46 -17.94 -5.18 25.15
C GLY A 46 -16.97 -6.11 25.87
N ASP A 47 -17.39 -7.36 26.11
CA ASP A 47 -16.60 -8.39 26.77
C ASP A 47 -15.82 -9.28 25.77
N GLU A 48 -15.90 -9.00 24.48
CA GLU A 48 -15.24 -9.77 23.42
C GLU A 48 -13.99 -9.03 22.93
N GLU A 49 -12.87 -9.75 22.85
CA GLU A 49 -11.64 -9.28 22.24
C GLU A 49 -11.42 -10.00 20.90
N PHE A 50 -11.21 -9.21 19.86
CA PHE A 50 -10.89 -9.70 18.52
C PHE A 50 -9.44 -9.34 18.22
N SER A 51 -8.65 -10.31 17.89
CA SER A 51 -7.24 -10.10 17.48
C SER A 51 -7.09 -10.24 15.97
N PHE A 52 -6.41 -9.28 15.35
CA PHE A 52 -6.25 -9.18 13.91
C PHE A 52 -4.79 -9.06 13.52
N SER A 53 -4.45 -9.63 12.39
CA SER A 53 -3.19 -9.38 11.71
C SER A 53 -3.43 -9.07 10.24
N VAL A 54 -2.70 -8.08 9.74
CA VAL A 54 -2.75 -7.61 8.36
C VAL A 54 -1.36 -7.69 7.77
N THR A 55 -1.21 -8.38 6.64
CA THR A 55 -0.01 -8.32 5.82
C THR A 55 -0.36 -7.61 4.53
N PHE A 56 0.43 -6.62 4.18
CA PHE A 56 0.25 -5.81 2.98
C PHE A 56 1.52 -5.80 2.15
N PHE A 57 1.40 -6.20 0.91
CA PHE A 57 2.45 -6.12 -0.10
C PHE A 57 1.93 -5.34 -1.30
N ALA A 58 2.69 -4.35 -1.76
CA ALA A 58 2.36 -3.59 -2.95
C ALA A 58 3.63 -3.18 -3.69
N SER A 59 3.66 -3.39 -5.00
CA SER A 59 4.73 -2.99 -5.91
C SER A 59 4.15 -2.76 -7.31
N ASP A 60 4.64 -1.75 -7.99
CA ASP A 60 4.38 -1.49 -9.42
C ASP A 60 2.89 -1.47 -9.84
N GLY A 61 2.02 -0.98 -8.95
CA GLY A 61 0.58 -0.86 -9.23
C GLY A 61 -0.26 -2.07 -8.82
N ASP A 62 0.38 -3.17 -8.42
CA ASP A 62 -0.26 -4.39 -7.95
C ASP A 62 0.04 -4.65 -6.48
N GLY A 63 -0.86 -5.35 -5.79
CA GLY A 63 -0.66 -5.68 -4.39
C GLY A 63 -1.46 -6.87 -3.92
N LEU A 64 -1.08 -7.32 -2.75
CA LEU A 64 -1.73 -8.39 -2.01
C LEU A 64 -1.95 -7.95 -0.57
N MET A 65 -3.18 -8.04 -0.12
CA MET A 65 -3.54 -7.85 1.28
C MET A 65 -4.06 -9.17 1.85
N THR A 66 -3.49 -9.60 2.96
CA THR A 66 -3.98 -10.73 3.73
C THR A 66 -4.39 -10.24 5.11
N PHE A 67 -5.60 -10.52 5.49
CA PHE A 67 -6.18 -10.19 6.77
C PHE A 67 -6.56 -11.49 7.48
N ASN A 68 -6.08 -11.67 8.70
CA ASN A 68 -6.44 -12.80 9.55
C ASN A 68 -6.99 -12.26 10.86
N GLY A 69 -8.10 -12.82 11.30
CA GLY A 69 -8.75 -12.47 12.55
C GLY A 69 -9.18 -13.70 13.33
N ASN A 70 -9.18 -13.57 14.65
CA ASN A 70 -9.76 -14.54 15.54
C ASN A 70 -10.55 -13.83 16.67
N SER A 71 -11.56 -14.49 17.17
CA SER A 71 -12.23 -14.11 18.40
C SER A 71 -11.61 -14.86 19.57
N GLY A 72 -11.21 -14.15 20.64
CA GLY A 72 -10.61 -14.74 21.82
C GLY A 72 -11.52 -15.78 22.51
N ASN A 73 -12.83 -15.64 22.38
CA ASN A 73 -13.82 -16.47 23.03
C ASN A 73 -14.39 -17.59 22.15
N SER A 74 -14.15 -17.55 20.85
CA SER A 74 -14.61 -18.56 19.90
C SER A 74 -13.43 -19.12 19.09
N LYS A 75 -13.61 -20.34 18.57
CA LYS A 75 -12.65 -20.95 17.65
C LYS A 75 -12.80 -20.41 16.23
N ASP A 76 -13.53 -19.31 16.08
CA ASP A 76 -13.84 -18.73 14.78
C ASP A 76 -12.64 -17.93 14.28
N ASN A 77 -12.08 -18.41 13.18
CA ASN A 77 -11.00 -17.76 12.47
C ASN A 77 -11.52 -17.28 11.12
N ILE A 78 -11.12 -16.07 10.77
CA ILE A 78 -11.34 -15.52 9.44
C ILE A 78 -10.00 -15.26 8.76
N SER A 79 -9.92 -15.59 7.48
CA SER A 79 -8.80 -15.19 6.64
C SER A 79 -9.34 -14.65 5.33
N ILE A 80 -9.03 -13.40 5.06
CA ILE A 80 -9.40 -12.70 3.82
C ILE A 80 -8.12 -12.39 3.07
N ARG A 81 -8.09 -12.77 1.80
CA ARG A 81 -7.01 -12.42 0.89
C ARG A 81 -7.58 -11.65 -0.28
N LYS A 82 -7.10 -10.44 -0.49
CA LYS A 82 -7.48 -9.57 -1.60
C LYS A 82 -6.26 -9.31 -2.47
N TYR A 83 -6.41 -9.59 -3.76
CA TYR A 83 -5.49 -9.08 -4.78
C TYR A 83 -6.01 -7.71 -5.19
N ILE A 84 -5.15 -6.73 -5.15
CA ILE A 84 -5.50 -5.33 -5.41
C ILE A 84 -4.66 -4.78 -6.53
N THR A 85 -5.25 -3.85 -7.27
CA THR A 85 -4.52 -2.94 -8.15
C THR A 85 -4.61 -1.55 -7.56
N TYR A 86 -3.59 -0.74 -7.77
CA TYR A 86 -3.61 0.62 -7.26
C TYR A 86 -2.99 1.63 -8.20
N VAL A 87 -3.41 2.87 -8.05
CA VAL A 87 -2.80 4.04 -8.64
C VAL A 87 -2.39 4.98 -7.52
N LYS A 88 -1.09 5.33 -7.48
CA LYS A 88 -0.57 6.35 -6.57
C LYS A 88 -0.69 7.73 -7.21
N ASN A 89 -1.39 8.61 -6.56
CA ASN A 89 -1.48 10.01 -6.92
C ASN A 89 -0.47 10.85 -6.13
N LYS A 90 -0.36 12.13 -6.47
CA LYS A 90 0.39 13.10 -5.69
C LYS A 90 -0.07 13.07 -4.22
N ASN A 91 0.83 13.45 -3.29
CA ASN A 91 0.57 13.51 -1.84
C ASN A 91 0.33 12.16 -1.16
N ASN A 92 0.89 11.07 -1.71
CA ASN A 92 0.78 9.72 -1.14
C ASN A 92 -0.67 9.23 -1.02
N ILE A 93 -1.53 9.63 -1.94
CA ILE A 93 -2.89 9.14 -2.05
C ILE A 93 -2.89 7.95 -2.99
N TYR A 94 -3.42 6.83 -2.51
CA TYR A 94 -3.56 5.58 -3.24
C TYR A 94 -5.04 5.32 -3.50
N ILE A 95 -5.35 4.91 -4.71
CA ILE A 95 -6.69 4.50 -5.12
C ILE A 95 -6.62 3.01 -5.40
N PHE A 96 -7.22 2.23 -4.51
CA PHE A 96 -7.26 0.78 -4.60
C PHE A 96 -8.52 0.27 -5.29
N ARG A 97 -8.37 -0.85 -5.98
CA ARG A 97 -9.46 -1.69 -6.46
C ARG A 97 -9.12 -3.16 -6.19
N SER A 98 -10.09 -3.96 -5.81
CA SER A 98 -9.88 -5.40 -5.71
C SER A 98 -9.99 -6.05 -7.07
N SER A 99 -8.97 -6.81 -7.47
CA SER A 99 -9.03 -7.65 -8.67
C SER A 99 -9.66 -9.01 -8.37
N SER A 100 -9.42 -9.55 -7.17
CA SER A 100 -10.08 -10.77 -6.68
C SER A 100 -10.04 -10.81 -5.15
N THR A 101 -11.04 -11.48 -4.56
CA THR A 101 -11.12 -11.68 -3.11
C THR A 101 -11.36 -13.16 -2.83
N ASN A 102 -10.52 -13.73 -1.97
CA ASN A 102 -10.71 -15.07 -1.43
C ASN A 102 -10.98 -14.94 0.07
N VAL A 103 -12.12 -15.41 0.51
CA VAL A 103 -12.51 -15.46 1.91
C VAL A 103 -12.51 -16.91 2.37
N ARG A 104 -11.79 -17.19 3.44
CA ARG A 104 -11.85 -18.45 4.15
C ARG A 104 -12.27 -18.15 5.57
N SER A 105 -13.34 -18.79 6.01
CA SER A 105 -13.83 -18.73 7.36
C SER A 105 -14.04 -20.13 7.88
N SER A 106 -13.69 -20.40 9.10
CA SER A 106 -14.05 -21.63 9.80
C SER A 106 -15.52 -21.62 10.25
N ALA A 107 -16.13 -20.43 10.31
CA ALA A 107 -17.55 -20.26 10.57
C ALA A 107 -18.37 -20.37 9.28
N THR A 108 -19.56 -20.97 9.36
CA THR A 108 -20.47 -21.21 8.23
C THR A 108 -21.07 -19.91 7.65
N ALA A 109 -20.97 -18.82 8.40
CA ALA A 109 -21.21 -17.45 7.96
C ALA A 109 -20.21 -16.53 8.66
N LEU A 110 -19.68 -15.55 7.93
CA LEU A 110 -19.04 -14.40 8.59
C LEU A 110 -20.07 -13.88 9.59
N PRO A 111 -19.77 -13.82 10.90
CA PRO A 111 -20.70 -13.20 11.82
C PRO A 111 -21.01 -11.79 11.28
N GLU A 112 -22.26 -11.42 11.17
CA GLU A 112 -22.70 -10.07 10.79
C GLU A 112 -21.93 -8.99 11.58
N ARG A 113 -21.48 -9.35 12.78
CA ARG A 113 -20.63 -8.54 13.66
C ARG A 113 -19.25 -8.20 13.10
N PHE A 114 -18.65 -9.02 12.22
CA PHE A 114 -17.34 -8.70 11.64
C PHE A 114 -17.40 -7.48 10.73
N ASP A 115 -18.48 -7.34 9.97
CA ASP A 115 -18.65 -6.18 9.06
C ASP A 115 -18.80 -4.88 9.86
N GLU A 116 -19.38 -4.94 11.06
CA GLU A 116 -19.52 -3.77 11.93
C GLU A 116 -18.21 -3.40 12.67
N ILE A 117 -17.35 -4.38 12.92
CA ILE A 117 -16.11 -4.21 13.70
C ILE A 117 -14.92 -3.92 12.79
N MET A 118 -14.94 -4.43 11.56
CA MET A 118 -13.81 -4.28 10.64
C MET A 118 -13.67 -2.85 10.13
N PRO A 119 -12.44 -2.30 10.15
CA PRO A 119 -12.20 -1.03 9.49
C PRO A 119 -12.62 -1.06 8.02
N PRO A 120 -13.20 0.02 7.49
CA PRO A 120 -13.65 0.12 6.09
C PRO A 120 -12.59 -0.26 5.06
N PHE A 121 -11.32 -0.08 5.39
CA PHE A 121 -10.19 -0.53 4.56
C PHE A 121 -10.29 -2.00 4.15
N PHE A 122 -10.82 -2.86 5.00
CA PHE A 122 -10.91 -4.30 4.73
C PHE A 122 -12.21 -4.71 4.04
N THR A 123 -13.28 -3.99 4.28
CA THR A 123 -14.62 -4.30 3.77
C THR A 123 -14.93 -3.60 2.46
N GLU A 124 -14.52 -2.34 2.31
CA GLU A 124 -14.93 -1.49 1.19
C GLU A 124 -14.07 -1.63 -0.08
N ILE A 125 -12.90 -2.30 -0.03
CA ILE A 125 -12.12 -2.54 -1.24
C ILE A 125 -12.81 -3.61 -2.08
N SER A 126 -13.54 -3.19 -3.11
CA SER A 126 -14.27 -4.05 -4.04
C SER A 126 -13.77 -3.92 -5.48
N LYS A 127 -14.35 -4.69 -6.40
CA LYS A 127 -14.08 -4.54 -7.84
C LYS A 127 -14.69 -3.27 -8.42
N GLU A 128 -15.84 -2.91 -7.92
CA GLU A 128 -16.71 -1.88 -8.48
C GLU A 128 -16.35 -0.52 -7.91
N ASP A 129 -16.00 -0.49 -6.63
CA ASP A 129 -15.74 0.74 -5.92
C ASP A 129 -14.25 1.05 -5.82
N ARG A 130 -13.95 2.33 -5.78
CA ARG A 130 -12.61 2.85 -5.54
C ARG A 130 -12.45 3.14 -4.07
N PHE A 131 -11.51 2.49 -3.43
CA PHE A 131 -11.14 2.82 -2.08
C PHE A 131 -9.95 3.78 -2.08
N ILE A 132 -10.12 4.94 -1.48
CA ILE A 132 -9.11 6.00 -1.44
C ILE A 132 -8.48 6.02 -0.06
N ILE A 133 -7.16 5.90 -0.01
CA ILE A 133 -6.39 5.90 1.23
C ILE A 133 -5.12 6.73 1.07
N LYS A 134 -4.66 7.32 2.15
CA LYS A 134 -3.36 7.96 2.23
C LYS A 134 -2.40 7.03 2.95
N ILE A 135 -1.24 6.74 2.35
CA ILE A 135 -0.21 5.93 2.96
C ILE A 135 1.02 6.82 3.14
N LEU A 136 1.43 7.00 4.40
CA LEU A 136 2.57 7.81 4.76
C LEU A 136 3.70 6.92 5.29
N LYS A 137 4.88 7.09 4.74
CA LYS A 137 6.09 6.50 5.30
C LYS A 137 6.53 7.33 6.51
N ILE A 138 6.59 6.73 7.68
CA ILE A 138 7.01 7.40 8.93
C ILE A 138 8.52 7.27 9.09
N LYS A 139 9.04 6.07 8.90
CA LYS A 139 10.45 5.72 8.99
C LYS A 139 10.77 4.60 7.99
N GLN A 140 12.03 4.23 7.86
CA GLN A 140 12.39 3.09 7.03
C GLN A 140 11.64 1.83 7.50
N GLY A 141 10.87 1.22 6.59
CA GLY A 141 10.11 0.01 6.88
C GLY A 141 8.83 0.21 7.70
N SER A 142 8.33 1.45 7.87
CA SER A 142 7.07 1.69 8.59
C SER A 142 6.18 2.66 7.85
N TRP A 143 4.90 2.32 7.75
CA TRP A 143 3.88 3.10 7.06
C TRP A 143 2.63 3.28 7.92
N VAL A 144 2.00 4.44 7.81
CA VAL A 144 0.67 4.70 8.37
C VAL A 144 -0.34 4.66 7.24
N PHE A 145 -1.35 3.84 7.42
CA PHE A 145 -2.54 3.79 6.56
C PHE A 145 -3.61 4.66 7.16
N MET A 146 -4.06 5.67 6.40
CA MET A 146 -4.96 6.69 6.91
C MET A 146 -6.17 6.85 5.99
N SER A 147 -7.34 7.09 6.57
CA SER A 147 -8.42 7.82 5.92
C SER A 147 -7.99 9.27 5.69
N THR A 148 -8.88 10.18 5.45
CA THR A 148 -8.53 11.58 5.19
C THR A 148 -7.65 12.16 6.31
N ASN A 149 -8.04 11.99 7.57
CA ASN A 149 -7.31 12.50 8.75
C ASN A 149 -7.20 11.50 9.91
N THR A 150 -7.78 10.31 9.77
CA THR A 150 -7.81 9.31 10.84
C THR A 150 -6.93 8.13 10.45
N PRO A 151 -5.95 7.75 11.29
CA PRO A 151 -5.15 6.55 11.05
C PRO A 151 -6.03 5.31 11.26
N TYR A 152 -5.91 4.34 10.36
CA TYR A 152 -6.48 3.01 10.52
C TYR A 152 -5.54 2.11 11.30
N PHE A 153 -4.29 2.02 10.85
CA PHE A 153 -3.26 1.20 11.49
C PHE A 153 -1.86 1.63 11.04
N ILE A 154 -0.86 1.21 11.80
CA ILE A 154 0.55 1.31 11.46
C ILE A 154 1.02 -0.06 11.00
N CYS A 155 1.75 -0.11 9.91
CA CYS A 155 2.27 -1.32 9.32
C CYS A 155 3.79 -1.26 9.29
N GLU A 156 4.46 -2.28 9.80
CA GLU A 156 5.92 -2.34 9.91
C GLU A 156 6.49 -3.52 9.12
N ASN A 157 7.65 -3.30 8.50
CA ASN A 157 8.38 -4.37 7.84
C ASN A 157 9.02 -5.27 8.91
N ASN A 158 8.74 -6.57 8.85
CA ASN A 158 9.30 -7.55 9.78
C ASN A 158 10.76 -7.93 9.49
N ASN A 159 11.41 -7.28 8.52
CA ASN A 159 12.82 -7.49 8.18
C ASN A 159 13.70 -6.55 9.04
N GLY A 160 13.61 -6.68 10.36
CA GLY A 160 14.51 -6.06 11.30
C GLY A 160 15.37 -7.14 11.94
#